data_80fcc1133c3839ff9cb8ce0d9a32cae6
#
_entry.id   80fcc1133c3839ff9cb8ce0d9a32cae6
#
_cell.length_a   1.000
_cell.length_b   1.000
_cell.length_c   1.000
_cell.angle_alpha   90.00
_cell.angle_beta   90.00
_cell.angle_gamma   90.00
#
_symmetry.space_group_name_H-M   'P 1'
#
loop_
_entity.id
_entity.type
_entity.pdbx_description
1 polymer ?
#
loop_
_entity_poly.entity_id
_entity_poly.type
_entity_poly.pdbx_seq_one_letter_code
_entity_poly.pdbx_strand_id
1 'polypeptide(L)'
;TIKLAKVLEVAVNAQINAGWFGPDVHTRPTSKYDDVENKIDLIAEIDIHSQGLTAHVALGIDVTYAQELKGKISRIQGEIIKNELATVKYYQSQDGHFTGSLNDIPRLVIGVDEERAGIIAKAWYKKNPALKKDPLREQILIELIDQCEAFANYADRMGSAKAAASYRRTKKLLLKVYGSEVTAQKRQEFGKDKVFRQLQILINSL
;
A
#
# COMPACT_ATOMS: atom_id res chain seq x y z
N THR A 1 -18.48 7.07 7.61
CA THR A 1 -17.01 6.94 7.43
C THR A 1 -16.62 5.49 7.13
N ILE A 2 -16.98 4.49 7.95
CA ILE A 2 -16.63 3.06 7.73
C ILE A 2 -17.13 2.54 6.36
N LYS A 3 -18.34 2.91 5.94
CA LYS A 3 -18.88 2.53 4.62
C LYS A 3 -18.07 3.13 3.46
N LEU A 4 -17.61 4.36 3.60
CA LEU A 4 -16.82 5.03 2.56
C LEU A 4 -15.43 4.40 2.45
N ALA A 5 -14.78 4.05 3.57
CA ALA A 5 -13.51 3.33 3.59
C ALA A 5 -13.61 2.01 2.80
N LYS A 6 -14.66 1.21 3.08
CA LYS A 6 -14.85 -0.07 2.38
C LYS A 6 -15.14 0.11 0.88
N VAL A 7 -15.87 1.15 0.49
CA VAL A 7 -16.10 1.45 -0.93
C VAL A 7 -14.80 1.90 -1.60
N LEU A 8 -13.98 2.72 -0.94
CA LEU A 8 -12.68 3.13 -1.47
C LEU A 8 -11.74 1.94 -1.65
N GLU A 9 -11.66 1.04 -0.67
CA GLU A 9 -10.87 -0.19 -0.74
C GLU A 9 -11.26 -1.02 -1.99
N VAL A 10 -12.57 -1.26 -2.18
CA VAL A 10 -13.07 -1.99 -3.36
C VAL A 10 -12.76 -1.23 -4.66
N ALA A 11 -12.92 0.09 -4.67
CA ALA A 11 -12.65 0.91 -5.86
C ALA A 11 -11.14 0.89 -6.21
N VAL A 12 -10.25 1.04 -5.24
CA VAL A 12 -8.79 0.99 -5.44
C VAL A 12 -8.37 -0.40 -5.92
N ASN A 13 -8.85 -1.46 -5.27
CA ASN A 13 -8.60 -2.84 -5.71
C ASN A 13 -9.02 -3.05 -7.18
N ALA A 14 -10.24 -2.63 -7.54
CA ALA A 14 -10.74 -2.76 -8.90
C ALA A 14 -9.91 -1.95 -9.91
N GLN A 15 -9.45 -0.74 -9.55
CA GLN A 15 -8.67 0.11 -10.44
C GLN A 15 -7.23 -0.39 -10.60
N ILE A 16 -6.59 -0.93 -9.56
CA ILE A 16 -5.27 -1.55 -9.68
C ILE A 16 -5.37 -2.74 -10.64
N ASN A 17 -6.37 -3.62 -10.47
CA ASN A 17 -6.60 -4.77 -11.35
C ASN A 17 -7.04 -4.37 -12.78
N ALA A 18 -7.55 -3.15 -12.95
CA ALA A 18 -7.83 -2.56 -14.27
C ALA A 18 -6.61 -1.87 -14.91
N GLY A 19 -5.43 -1.97 -14.29
CA GLY A 19 -4.16 -1.52 -14.83
C GLY A 19 -3.67 -0.16 -14.33
N TRP A 20 -4.14 0.33 -13.17
CA TRP A 20 -3.59 1.57 -12.59
C TRP A 20 -2.06 1.50 -12.43
N PHE A 21 -1.55 0.36 -12.03
CA PHE A 21 -0.10 0.14 -11.81
C PHE A 21 0.56 -0.71 -12.90
N GLY A 22 -0.09 -0.82 -14.05
CA GLY A 22 0.38 -1.66 -15.15
C GLY A 22 -0.11 -3.11 -15.09
N PRO A 23 0.24 -3.93 -16.08
CA PRO A 23 -0.24 -5.30 -16.18
C PRO A 23 0.38 -6.26 -15.16
N ASP A 24 1.50 -5.89 -14.58
CA ASP A 24 2.30 -6.75 -13.69
C ASP A 24 1.94 -6.57 -12.21
N VAL A 25 0.93 -5.73 -11.89
CA VAL A 25 0.49 -5.48 -10.52
C VAL A 25 -0.96 -5.87 -10.36
N HIS A 26 -1.20 -6.80 -9.46
CA HIS A 26 -2.53 -7.26 -9.09
C HIS A 26 -2.76 -7.11 -7.60
N THR A 27 -4.01 -6.92 -7.21
CA THR A 27 -4.39 -6.90 -5.80
C THR A 27 -5.55 -7.84 -5.53
N ARG A 28 -5.57 -8.39 -4.33
CA ARG A 28 -6.65 -9.27 -3.84
C ARG A 28 -7.06 -8.87 -2.43
N PRO A 29 -8.36 -8.84 -2.15
CA PRO A 29 -8.84 -8.76 -0.78
C PRO A 29 -8.33 -9.95 0.03
N THR A 30 -7.97 -9.72 1.26
CA THR A 30 -7.61 -10.78 2.20
C THR A 30 -8.85 -11.54 2.69
N SER A 31 -8.62 -12.65 3.38
CA SER A 31 -9.68 -13.33 4.10
C SER A 31 -10.26 -12.44 5.20
N LYS A 32 -11.52 -12.70 5.60
CA LYS A 32 -12.10 -11.98 6.75
C LYS A 32 -11.26 -12.14 8.02
N TYR A 33 -10.59 -13.27 8.18
CA TYR A 33 -9.68 -13.49 9.30
C TYR A 33 -8.48 -12.53 9.23
N ASP A 34 -7.84 -12.43 8.08
CA ASP A 34 -6.66 -11.59 7.91
C ASP A 34 -7.00 -10.08 7.96
N ASP A 35 -8.17 -9.68 7.46
CA ASP A 35 -8.70 -8.32 7.60
C ASP A 35 -8.93 -7.98 9.09
N VAL A 36 -9.58 -8.87 9.85
CA VAL A 36 -9.95 -8.59 11.23
C VAL A 36 -8.78 -8.80 12.21
N GLU A 37 -8.05 -9.91 12.11
CA GLU A 37 -7.00 -10.27 13.08
C GLU A 37 -5.64 -9.67 12.70
N ASN A 38 -5.25 -9.82 11.43
CA ASN A 38 -3.96 -9.35 10.94
C ASN A 38 -4.01 -7.89 10.46
N LYS A 39 -5.22 -7.30 10.33
CA LYS A 39 -5.45 -5.91 9.88
C LYS A 39 -4.78 -5.64 8.53
N ILE A 40 -5.01 -6.52 7.57
CA ILE A 40 -4.54 -6.41 6.20
C ILE A 40 -5.76 -6.49 5.29
N ASP A 41 -6.07 -5.41 4.58
CA ASP A 41 -7.25 -5.33 3.72
C ASP A 41 -6.98 -5.98 2.36
N LEU A 42 -5.82 -5.68 1.77
CA LEU A 42 -5.43 -6.17 0.45
C LEU A 42 -4.00 -6.73 0.46
N ILE A 43 -3.76 -7.70 -0.41
CA ILE A 43 -2.42 -8.12 -0.81
C ILE A 43 -2.19 -7.65 -2.24
N ALA A 44 -1.06 -6.98 -2.49
CA ALA A 44 -0.58 -6.73 -3.83
C ALA A 44 0.44 -7.80 -4.24
N GLU A 45 0.26 -8.33 -5.43
CA GLU A 45 1.22 -9.15 -6.15
C GLU A 45 1.87 -8.28 -7.22
N ILE A 46 3.20 -8.29 -7.28
CA ILE A 46 3.96 -7.59 -8.30
C ILE A 46 4.79 -8.64 -9.04
N ASP A 47 4.40 -8.95 -10.27
CA ASP A 47 5.06 -9.94 -11.10
C ASP A 47 6.26 -9.34 -11.82
N ILE A 48 7.41 -9.97 -11.69
CA ILE A 48 8.62 -9.59 -12.41
C ILE A 48 8.89 -10.65 -13.47
N HIS A 49 8.18 -10.56 -14.59
CA HIS A 49 8.25 -11.53 -15.67
C HIS A 49 9.68 -11.77 -16.20
N SER A 50 10.55 -10.75 -16.16
CA SER A 50 11.93 -10.88 -16.61
C SER A 50 12.83 -11.77 -15.75
N GLN A 51 12.38 -12.18 -14.57
CA GLN A 51 13.17 -12.95 -13.61
C GLN A 51 12.42 -14.14 -13.00
N GLY A 52 11.16 -14.39 -13.40
CA GLY A 52 10.30 -15.43 -12.79
C GLY A 52 10.08 -15.22 -11.28
N LEU A 53 10.13 -13.94 -10.82
CA LEU A 53 9.99 -13.59 -9.42
C LEU A 53 8.66 -12.88 -9.18
N THR A 54 7.89 -13.35 -8.23
CA THR A 54 6.72 -12.67 -7.68
C THR A 54 7.06 -12.09 -6.32
N ALA A 55 6.72 -10.83 -6.10
CA ALA A 55 6.85 -10.18 -4.82
C ALA A 55 5.48 -9.83 -4.24
N HIS A 56 5.32 -10.07 -2.94
CA HIS A 56 4.09 -9.78 -2.23
C HIS A 56 4.27 -8.60 -1.28
N VAL A 57 3.31 -7.70 -1.29
CA VAL A 57 3.26 -6.52 -0.40
C VAL A 57 1.92 -6.50 0.30
N ALA A 58 1.93 -6.40 1.62
CA ALA A 58 0.71 -6.18 2.39
C ALA A 58 0.29 -4.71 2.30
N LEU A 59 -0.92 -4.45 1.82
CA LEU A 59 -1.49 -3.11 1.75
C LEU A 59 -2.62 -2.97 2.76
N GLY A 60 -2.49 -2.00 3.69
CA GLY A 60 -3.63 -1.49 4.44
C GLY A 60 -4.21 -0.27 3.71
N ILE A 61 -5.47 -0.34 3.28
CA ILE A 61 -6.15 0.82 2.70
C ILE A 61 -6.97 1.48 3.79
N ASP A 62 -6.72 2.77 3.99
CA ASP A 62 -7.39 3.54 5.01
C ASP A 62 -7.92 4.88 4.48
N VAL A 63 -9.17 5.17 4.85
CA VAL A 63 -9.79 6.48 4.71
C VAL A 63 -9.87 7.07 6.10
N THR A 64 -8.80 7.65 6.62
CA THR A 64 -8.74 7.95 8.04
C THR A 64 -8.39 9.39 8.37
N TYR A 65 -8.85 9.76 9.55
CA TYR A 65 -8.35 10.88 10.34
C TYR A 65 -6.96 10.55 10.91
N ALA A 66 -6.17 11.57 11.17
CA ALA A 66 -4.78 11.49 11.59
C ALA A 66 -4.47 10.50 12.75
N GLN A 67 -5.42 10.25 13.66
CA GLN A 67 -5.20 9.35 14.80
C GLN A 67 -5.09 7.87 14.42
N GLU A 68 -5.95 7.41 13.51
CA GLU A 68 -5.93 6.00 13.06
C GLU A 68 -4.67 5.73 12.24
N LEU A 69 -4.25 6.69 11.42
CA LEU A 69 -3.00 6.60 10.65
C LEU A 69 -1.79 6.40 11.58
N LYS A 70 -1.72 7.17 12.69
CA LYS A 70 -0.68 7.01 13.70
C LYS A 70 -0.65 5.60 14.29
N GLY A 71 -1.81 5.03 14.61
CA GLY A 71 -1.93 3.66 15.12
C GLY A 71 -1.42 2.61 14.13
N LYS A 72 -1.70 2.79 12.82
CA LYS A 72 -1.19 1.90 11.77
C LYS A 72 0.32 2.00 11.62
N ILE A 73 0.88 3.21 11.59
CA ILE A 73 2.34 3.41 11.57
C ILE A 73 3.01 2.81 12.79
N SER A 74 2.46 3.02 14.00
CA SER A 74 3.00 2.44 15.24
C SER A 74 2.99 0.91 15.23
N ARG A 75 2.01 0.28 14.59
CA ARG A 75 1.99 -1.18 14.40
C ARG A 75 3.15 -1.62 13.53
N ILE A 76 3.39 -0.96 12.40
CA ILE A 76 4.50 -1.27 11.49
C ILE A 76 5.84 -1.09 12.21
N GLN A 77 5.99 -0.03 13.03
CA GLN A 77 7.17 0.14 13.88
C GLN A 77 7.36 -1.05 14.83
N GLY A 78 6.28 -1.52 15.47
CA GLY A 78 6.32 -2.69 16.35
C GLY A 78 6.72 -3.99 15.63
N GLU A 79 6.25 -4.20 14.40
CA GLU A 79 6.66 -5.32 13.55
C GLU A 79 8.16 -5.22 13.20
N ILE A 80 8.65 -4.05 12.85
CA ILE A 80 10.06 -3.80 12.53
C ILE A 80 10.96 -4.06 13.75
N ILE A 81 10.60 -3.53 14.92
CA ILE A 81 11.36 -3.71 16.17
C ILE A 81 11.49 -5.19 16.53
N LYS A 82 10.44 -5.97 16.35
CA LYS A 82 10.44 -7.41 16.59
C LYS A 82 11.15 -8.21 15.49
N ASN A 83 11.51 -7.55 14.39
CA ASN A 83 12.01 -8.18 13.17
C ASN A 83 11.04 -9.24 12.60
N GLU A 84 9.73 -9.03 12.84
CA GLU A 84 8.61 -9.86 12.41
C GLU A 84 7.73 -9.02 11.49
N LEU A 85 7.74 -9.31 10.19
CA LEU A 85 6.87 -8.63 9.24
C LEU A 85 5.46 -9.23 9.23
N ALA A 86 4.54 -8.63 8.48
CA ALA A 86 3.17 -9.07 8.44
C ALA A 86 3.01 -10.51 7.93
N THR A 87 1.98 -11.20 8.41
CA THR A 87 1.58 -12.54 7.96
C THR A 87 0.15 -12.48 7.45
N VAL A 88 -0.11 -13.13 6.32
CA VAL A 88 -1.44 -13.46 5.80
C VAL A 88 -1.60 -14.96 5.90
N LYS A 89 -2.59 -15.40 6.67
CA LYS A 89 -2.80 -16.81 6.97
C LYS A 89 -3.49 -17.56 5.83
N TYR A 90 -4.45 -16.93 5.19
CA TYR A 90 -5.26 -17.54 4.14
C TYR A 90 -5.10 -16.78 2.84
N TYR A 91 -4.11 -17.17 2.07
CA TYR A 91 -3.78 -16.55 0.81
C TYR A 91 -3.91 -17.55 -0.34
N GLN A 92 -4.37 -17.08 -1.49
CA GLN A 92 -4.35 -17.79 -2.75
C GLN A 92 -3.81 -16.85 -3.84
N SER A 93 -2.82 -17.29 -4.61
CA SER A 93 -2.23 -16.50 -5.71
C SER A 93 -3.24 -16.21 -6.82
N GLN A 94 -2.96 -15.21 -7.66
CA GLN A 94 -3.81 -14.81 -8.78
C GLN A 94 -4.05 -15.96 -9.75
N ASP A 95 -3.01 -16.73 -10.05
CA ASP A 95 -3.03 -17.89 -10.92
C ASP A 95 -3.60 -19.17 -10.27
N GLY A 96 -3.89 -19.13 -8.97
CA GLY A 96 -4.38 -20.26 -8.20
C GLY A 96 -3.37 -21.35 -7.89
N HIS A 97 -2.11 -21.18 -8.29
CA HIS A 97 -1.06 -22.20 -8.11
C HIS A 97 -0.54 -22.29 -6.67
N PHE A 98 -0.70 -21.23 -5.90
CA PHE A 98 -0.31 -21.22 -4.49
C PHE A 98 -1.50 -20.92 -3.59
N THR A 99 -1.67 -21.77 -2.57
CA THR A 99 -2.63 -21.55 -1.47
C THR A 99 -1.91 -21.86 -0.17
N GLY A 100 -1.95 -20.93 0.78
CA GLY A 100 -1.26 -21.10 2.05
C GLY A 100 -1.09 -19.83 2.84
N SER A 101 -0.09 -19.79 3.71
CA SER A 101 0.26 -18.59 4.45
C SER A 101 1.41 -17.86 3.76
N LEU A 102 1.29 -16.54 3.69
CA LEU A 102 2.38 -15.65 3.33
C LEU A 102 2.95 -15.03 4.60
N ASN A 103 4.24 -15.20 4.82
CA ASN A 103 4.95 -14.65 5.98
C ASN A 103 5.95 -13.60 5.52
N ASP A 104 6.34 -12.73 6.46
CA ASP A 104 7.38 -11.73 6.23
C ASP A 104 7.06 -10.71 5.13
N ILE A 105 5.80 -10.31 5.06
CA ILE A 105 5.30 -9.37 4.07
C ILE A 105 5.46 -7.94 4.61
N PRO A 106 6.09 -7.01 3.87
CA PRO A 106 6.15 -5.62 4.27
C PRO A 106 4.75 -5.00 4.23
N ARG A 107 4.35 -4.36 5.32
CA ARG A 107 3.06 -3.66 5.43
C ARG A 107 3.23 -2.21 5.04
N LEU A 108 2.29 -1.71 4.25
CA LEU A 108 2.18 -0.32 3.83
C LEU A 108 0.74 0.18 4.03
N VAL A 109 0.56 1.47 4.12
CA VAL A 109 -0.74 2.12 4.31
C VAL A 109 -1.04 3.00 3.10
N ILE A 110 -2.27 2.96 2.62
CA ILE A 110 -2.80 3.92 1.64
C ILE A 110 -3.72 4.87 2.39
N GLY A 111 -3.40 6.15 2.37
CA GLY A 111 -4.19 7.19 3.01
C GLY A 111 -4.84 8.12 1.97
N VAL A 112 -6.15 8.34 2.09
CA VAL A 112 -6.89 9.26 1.22
C VAL A 112 -7.86 10.06 2.06
N ASP A 113 -7.91 11.38 1.90
CA ASP A 113 -8.87 12.17 2.65
C ASP A 113 -10.33 11.87 2.26
N GLU A 114 -11.26 12.21 3.14
CA GLU A 114 -12.67 11.84 3.00
C GLU A 114 -13.32 12.45 1.75
N GLU A 115 -12.96 13.69 1.40
CA GLU A 115 -13.48 14.37 0.22
C GLU A 115 -13.02 13.64 -1.04
N ARG A 116 -11.73 13.35 -1.14
CA ARG A 116 -11.14 12.64 -2.26
C ARG A 116 -11.69 11.22 -2.38
N ALA A 117 -11.83 10.51 -1.27
CA ALA A 117 -12.44 9.18 -1.22
C ALA A 117 -13.87 9.19 -1.74
N GLY A 118 -14.67 10.21 -1.38
CA GLY A 118 -16.03 10.38 -1.89
C GLY A 118 -16.09 10.60 -3.40
N ILE A 119 -15.15 11.37 -3.97
CA ILE A 119 -15.03 11.59 -5.41
C ILE A 119 -14.73 10.27 -6.12
N ILE A 120 -13.75 9.53 -5.64
CA ILE A 120 -13.35 8.23 -6.23
C ILE A 120 -14.49 7.21 -6.14
N ALA A 121 -15.12 7.08 -4.99
CA ALA A 121 -16.26 6.17 -4.80
C ALA A 121 -17.41 6.46 -5.76
N LYS A 122 -17.77 7.74 -5.92
CA LYS A 122 -18.81 8.18 -6.85
C LYS A 122 -18.44 7.91 -8.30
N ALA A 123 -17.19 8.20 -8.68
CA ALA A 123 -16.70 7.98 -10.04
C ALA A 123 -16.67 6.46 -10.36
N TRP A 124 -16.21 5.64 -9.41
CA TRP A 124 -16.22 4.19 -9.55
C TRP A 124 -17.62 3.61 -9.69
N TYR A 125 -18.55 4.02 -8.83
CA TYR A 125 -19.95 3.59 -8.92
C TYR A 125 -20.59 3.92 -10.28
N LYS A 126 -20.29 5.11 -10.82
CA LYS A 126 -20.76 5.55 -12.14
C LYS A 126 -19.99 4.96 -13.32
N LYS A 127 -19.03 4.06 -13.08
CA LYS A 127 -18.12 3.49 -14.09
C LYS A 127 -17.46 4.57 -14.96
N ASN A 128 -17.07 5.69 -14.35
CA ASN A 128 -16.48 6.81 -15.08
C ASN A 128 -15.10 6.41 -15.65
N PRO A 129 -14.90 6.47 -16.98
CA PRO A 129 -13.64 6.08 -17.61
C PRO A 129 -12.47 6.99 -17.23
N ALA A 130 -12.72 8.20 -16.74
CA ALA A 130 -11.69 9.13 -16.29
C ALA A 130 -10.90 8.58 -15.09
N LEU A 131 -11.45 7.63 -14.31
CA LEU A 131 -10.73 6.96 -13.23
C LEU A 131 -9.43 6.30 -13.67
N LYS A 132 -9.34 5.81 -14.91
CA LYS A 132 -8.11 5.20 -15.44
C LYS A 132 -6.89 6.13 -15.38
N LYS A 133 -7.11 7.43 -15.44
CA LYS A 133 -6.05 8.47 -15.42
C LYS A 133 -6.14 9.35 -14.17
N ASP A 134 -6.83 8.89 -13.14
CA ASP A 134 -7.00 9.68 -11.92
C ASP A 134 -5.66 9.90 -11.20
N PRO A 135 -5.35 11.14 -10.76
CA PRO A 135 -4.10 11.44 -10.06
C PRO A 135 -3.88 10.63 -8.77
N LEU A 136 -4.94 10.11 -8.14
CA LEU A 136 -4.82 9.27 -6.95
C LEU A 136 -3.92 8.05 -7.21
N ARG A 137 -3.88 7.53 -8.44
CA ARG A 137 -2.97 6.47 -8.85
C ARG A 137 -1.51 6.80 -8.55
N GLU A 138 -1.11 8.00 -8.93
CA GLU A 138 0.27 8.48 -8.73
C GLU A 138 0.53 8.79 -7.25
N GLN A 139 -0.43 9.42 -6.57
CA GLN A 139 -0.35 9.70 -5.14
C GLN A 139 -0.10 8.41 -4.33
N ILE A 140 -0.87 7.36 -4.59
CA ILE A 140 -0.71 6.06 -3.90
C ILE A 140 0.69 5.49 -4.11
N LEU A 141 1.21 5.49 -5.35
CA LEU A 141 2.55 4.96 -5.62
C LEU A 141 3.62 5.75 -4.86
N ILE A 142 3.51 7.07 -4.80
CA ILE A 142 4.43 7.93 -4.04
C ILE A 142 4.34 7.62 -2.55
N GLU A 143 3.13 7.49 -1.99
CA GLU A 143 2.94 7.10 -0.59
C GLU A 143 3.64 5.78 -0.26
N LEU A 144 3.46 4.78 -1.09
CA LEU A 144 4.05 3.46 -0.89
C LEU A 144 5.59 3.48 -1.02
N ILE A 145 6.14 4.24 -1.99
CA ILE A 145 7.58 4.38 -2.19
C ILE A 145 8.24 5.08 -0.99
N ASP A 146 7.64 6.19 -0.54
CA ASP A 146 8.16 6.99 0.58
C ASP A 146 8.11 6.20 1.90
N GLN A 147 7.04 5.46 2.14
CA GLN A 147 6.95 4.56 3.29
C GLN A 147 8.02 3.48 3.26
N CYS A 148 8.26 2.85 2.11
CA CYS A 148 9.31 1.84 1.98
C CYS A 148 10.69 2.40 2.33
N GLU A 149 11.01 3.62 1.93
CA GLU A 149 12.26 4.28 2.28
C GLU A 149 12.36 4.56 3.77
N ALA A 150 11.33 5.19 4.34
CA ALA A 150 11.28 5.54 5.74
C ALA A 150 11.38 4.30 6.65
N PHE A 151 10.61 3.24 6.34
CA PHE A 151 10.64 2.00 7.13
C PHE A 151 11.94 1.22 6.96
N ALA A 152 12.58 1.24 5.78
CA ALA A 152 13.89 0.63 5.61
C ALA A 152 14.95 1.33 6.48
N ASN A 153 14.96 2.67 6.49
CA ASN A 153 15.88 3.46 7.31
C ASN A 153 15.59 3.28 8.81
N TYR A 154 14.32 3.21 9.19
CA TYR A 154 13.94 2.91 10.57
C TYR A 154 14.40 1.51 10.99
N ALA A 155 14.21 0.50 10.15
CA ALA A 155 14.63 -0.87 10.39
C ALA A 155 16.17 -1.00 10.57
N ASP A 156 16.96 -0.24 9.79
CA ASP A 156 18.42 -0.20 9.98
C ASP A 156 18.78 0.33 11.36
N ARG A 157 18.15 1.43 11.80
CA ARG A 157 18.41 2.00 13.13
C ARG A 157 18.01 1.05 14.26
N MET A 158 16.99 0.23 14.04
CA MET A 158 16.54 -0.79 15.00
C MET A 158 17.31 -2.10 14.90
N GLY A 159 18.28 -2.25 13.98
CA GLY A 159 19.02 -3.49 13.77
C GLY A 159 18.24 -4.60 13.11
N SER A 160 17.09 -4.28 12.48
CA SER A 160 16.17 -5.24 11.86
C SER A 160 16.52 -5.47 10.38
N ALA A 161 17.63 -6.15 10.11
CA ALA A 161 18.19 -6.31 8.76
C ALA A 161 17.21 -6.96 7.78
N LYS A 162 16.41 -7.94 8.22
CA LYS A 162 15.40 -8.61 7.40
C LYS A 162 14.31 -7.63 6.96
N ALA A 163 13.80 -6.82 7.88
CA ALA A 163 12.80 -5.80 7.57
C ALA A 163 13.37 -4.76 6.61
N ALA A 164 14.56 -4.24 6.88
CA ALA A 164 15.24 -3.27 6.02
C ALA A 164 15.40 -3.79 4.58
N ALA A 165 15.86 -5.03 4.42
CA ALA A 165 16.03 -5.66 3.11
C ALA A 165 14.68 -5.81 2.37
N SER A 166 13.61 -6.21 3.09
CA SER A 166 12.28 -6.39 2.53
C SER A 166 11.70 -5.06 2.02
N TYR A 167 11.75 -3.98 2.82
CA TYR A 167 11.26 -2.66 2.40
C TYR A 167 12.09 -2.09 1.24
N ARG A 168 13.41 -2.24 1.22
CA ARG A 168 14.25 -1.82 0.09
C ARG A 168 13.92 -2.56 -1.21
N ARG A 169 13.70 -3.88 -1.11
CA ARG A 169 13.27 -4.68 -2.26
C ARG A 169 11.93 -4.19 -2.79
N THR A 170 10.96 -3.96 -1.91
CA THR A 170 9.64 -3.43 -2.27
C THR A 170 9.74 -2.05 -2.91
N LYS A 171 10.56 -1.13 -2.35
CA LYS A 171 10.82 0.17 -2.96
C LYS A 171 11.31 0.05 -4.41
N LYS A 172 12.30 -0.84 -4.67
CA LYS A 172 12.82 -1.05 -6.04
C LYS A 172 11.73 -1.52 -7.01
N LEU A 173 10.81 -2.37 -6.55
CA LEU A 173 9.69 -2.83 -7.37
C LEU A 173 8.71 -1.69 -7.67
N LEU A 174 8.33 -0.93 -6.66
CA LEU A 174 7.42 0.20 -6.80
C LEU A 174 8.01 1.30 -7.70
N LEU A 175 9.31 1.56 -7.63
CA LEU A 175 9.99 2.49 -8.55
C LEU A 175 9.96 2.00 -10.00
N LYS A 176 10.07 0.69 -10.25
CA LYS A 176 9.89 0.14 -11.61
C LYS A 176 8.47 0.36 -12.11
N VAL A 177 7.47 0.16 -11.25
CA VAL A 177 6.04 0.41 -11.55
C VAL A 177 5.80 1.90 -11.80
N TYR A 178 6.41 2.78 -11.02
CA TYR A 178 6.30 4.24 -11.18
C TYR A 178 7.02 4.74 -12.45
N GLY A 179 8.08 4.09 -12.85
CA GLY A 179 8.84 4.37 -14.09
C GLY A 179 9.92 5.44 -13.96
N SER A 180 10.09 6.05 -12.78
CA SER A 180 11.10 7.09 -12.53
C SER A 180 11.36 7.26 -11.02
N GLU A 181 12.31 8.13 -10.67
CA GLU A 181 12.47 8.59 -9.29
C GLU A 181 11.39 9.61 -8.92
N VAL A 182 10.94 9.55 -7.67
CA VAL A 182 9.92 10.49 -7.14
C VAL A 182 10.60 11.82 -6.79
N THR A 183 10.19 12.88 -7.46
CA THR A 183 10.72 14.23 -7.21
C THR A 183 10.02 14.95 -6.05
N ALA A 184 10.69 15.96 -5.48
CA ALA A 184 10.08 16.82 -4.46
C ALA A 184 8.86 17.58 -5.01
N GLN A 185 8.91 18.01 -6.27
CA GLN A 185 7.79 18.68 -6.94
C GLN A 185 6.55 17.77 -6.98
N LYS A 186 6.72 16.48 -7.32
CA LYS A 186 5.62 15.53 -7.33
C LYS A 186 4.98 15.34 -5.95
N ARG A 187 5.79 15.26 -4.90
CA ARG A 187 5.26 15.22 -3.53
C ARG A 187 4.47 16.47 -3.17
N GLN A 188 4.92 17.63 -3.64
CA GLN A 188 4.24 18.92 -3.42
C GLN A 188 2.85 18.99 -4.07
N GLU A 189 2.68 18.40 -5.26
CA GLU A 189 1.40 18.35 -5.97
C GLU A 189 0.29 17.70 -5.11
N PHE A 190 0.64 16.70 -4.32
CA PHE A 190 -0.30 15.96 -3.44
C PHE A 190 -0.39 16.52 -2.01
N GLY A 191 0.40 17.53 -1.67
CA GLY A 191 0.41 18.14 -0.32
C GLY A 191 -0.90 18.81 0.10
N LYS A 192 -1.88 18.95 -0.79
CA LYS A 192 -3.22 19.43 -0.48
C LYS A 192 -4.07 18.35 0.19
N ASP A 193 -3.84 17.06 -0.08
CA ASP A 193 -4.47 15.96 0.62
C ASP A 193 -3.97 15.92 2.06
N LYS A 194 -4.91 16.02 3.00
CA LYS A 194 -4.59 16.13 4.44
C LYS A 194 -3.99 14.83 4.97
N VAL A 195 -4.46 13.70 4.46
CA VAL A 195 -4.00 12.37 4.90
C VAL A 195 -2.63 12.08 4.32
N PHE A 196 -2.40 12.40 3.03
CA PHE A 196 -1.08 12.33 2.42
C PHE A 196 -0.05 13.13 3.22
N ARG A 197 -0.35 14.41 3.52
CA ARG A 197 0.54 15.27 4.30
C ARG A 197 0.79 14.72 5.70
N GLN A 198 -0.23 14.23 6.37
CA GLN A 198 -0.08 13.63 7.69
C GLN A 198 0.79 12.37 7.65
N LEU A 199 0.62 11.54 6.63
CA LEU A 199 1.45 10.37 6.41
C LEU A 199 2.93 10.77 6.24
N GLN A 200 3.21 11.78 5.41
CA GLN A 200 4.56 12.31 5.21
C GLN A 200 5.18 12.81 6.53
N ILE A 201 4.42 13.51 7.36
CA ILE A 201 4.88 13.96 8.68
C ILE A 201 5.24 12.75 9.56
N LEU A 202 4.38 11.75 9.61
CA LEU A 202 4.59 10.56 10.46
C LEU A 202 5.81 9.74 10.03
N ILE A 203 5.98 9.48 8.74
CA ILE A 203 7.12 8.69 8.25
C ILE A 203 8.44 9.46 8.32
N ASN A 204 8.43 10.78 8.19
CA ASN A 204 9.62 11.62 8.36
C ASN A 204 10.06 11.78 9.83
N SER A 205 9.17 11.44 10.77
CA SER A 205 9.48 11.46 12.21
C SER A 205 10.02 10.12 12.74
N LEU A 206 10.11 9.11 11.90
CA LEU A 206 10.68 7.81 12.21
C LEU A 206 12.22 7.91 12.28
#